data_f5ab09bc04200c80d0390b6634fb3579
#
_entry.id   f5ab09bc04200c80d0390b6634fb3579
#
_cell.length_a   1.000
_cell.length_b   1.000
_cell.length_c   1.000
_cell.angle_alpha   90.00
_cell.angle_beta   90.00
_cell.angle_gamma   90.00
#
_symmetry.space_group_name_H-M   'P 1'
#
loop_
_entity.id
_entity.type
_entity.pdbx_description
1 polymer ?
#
loop_
_entity_poly.entity_id
_entity_poly.type
_entity_poly.pdbx_seq_one_letter_code
_entity_poly.pdbx_strand_id
1 'polypeptide(L)'
;MQKEESRPLYVGFASQKGGVGKSSLAEVLAGVLYYERGLPLLVVDCDHTQESFFKLRERERDLIESDAKLQAEMQAYFTQLGKPSYPILRSQPEEALALVSEYLPKQGRGEQLVIFDFPGHASTESLLRFSVEMDFILSPIEADPQSLASSFAYARTIRDLGLGFEDARIEDFFLLWNKINRSASTAVQDAFTAYAKEEGLSVLDSQIYHSAKIARELRQAGSIKTCFRSTYLAPSPMYRTALGIDVWVDEVIEKLHLVIPHSDE
;
A
#
# COMPACT_ATOMS: atom_id res chain seq x y z
N MET A 1 1.78 -9.53 -34.28
CA MET A 1 1.26 -9.85 -32.93
C MET A 1 1.25 -8.55 -32.16
N GLN A 2 0.08 -7.92 -32.00
CA GLN A 2 -0.11 -6.84 -31.06
C GLN A 2 0.13 -7.47 -29.67
N LYS A 3 1.07 -6.92 -28.88
CA LYS A 3 1.12 -7.18 -27.44
C LYS A 3 -0.26 -6.78 -26.93
N GLU A 4 -1.04 -7.71 -26.39
CA GLU A 4 -2.10 -7.33 -25.46
C GLU A 4 -1.44 -6.46 -24.42
N GLU A 5 -1.79 -5.17 -24.38
CA GLU A 5 -1.42 -4.29 -23.30
C GLU A 5 -2.08 -4.89 -22.06
N SER A 6 -1.28 -5.58 -21.23
CA SER A 6 -1.77 -6.14 -19.99
C SER A 6 -2.22 -4.97 -19.13
N ARG A 7 -3.50 -5.00 -18.71
CA ARG A 7 -4.01 -4.00 -17.77
C ARG A 7 -3.16 -3.99 -16.49
N PRO A 8 -3.06 -2.88 -15.80
CA PRO A 8 -2.38 -2.85 -14.51
C PRO A 8 -3.09 -3.73 -13.48
N LEU A 9 -2.32 -4.27 -12.54
CA LEU A 9 -2.86 -4.94 -11.36
C LEU A 9 -3.49 -3.92 -10.41
N TYR A 10 -4.63 -4.27 -9.82
CA TYR A 10 -5.34 -3.46 -8.84
C TYR A 10 -5.12 -4.04 -7.44
N VAL A 11 -4.47 -3.28 -6.57
CA VAL A 11 -4.14 -3.71 -5.21
C VAL A 11 -4.81 -2.79 -4.20
N GLY A 12 -5.73 -3.33 -3.41
CA GLY A 12 -6.41 -2.61 -2.34
C GLY A 12 -5.69 -2.73 -1.00
N PHE A 13 -5.49 -1.62 -0.31
CA PHE A 13 -5.17 -1.62 1.11
C PHE A 13 -6.45 -1.44 1.90
N ALA A 14 -6.93 -2.50 2.54
CA ALA A 14 -8.20 -2.52 3.25
C ALA A 14 -8.09 -3.13 4.65
N SER A 15 -8.91 -2.66 5.59
CA SER A 15 -9.00 -3.24 6.93
C SER A 15 -10.30 -2.84 7.61
N GLN A 16 -10.80 -3.66 8.54
CA GLN A 16 -11.98 -3.38 9.36
C GLN A 16 -11.66 -2.48 10.54
N LYS A 17 -10.41 -2.41 10.97
CA LYS A 17 -9.97 -1.62 12.13
C LYS A 17 -9.23 -0.38 11.69
N GLY A 18 -9.62 0.78 12.23
CA GLY A 18 -8.90 2.01 12.06
C GLY A 18 -7.54 1.99 12.75
N GLY A 19 -6.56 2.69 12.20
CA GLY A 19 -5.24 2.87 12.82
C GLY A 19 -4.26 1.71 12.74
N VAL A 20 -4.59 0.61 12.06
CA VAL A 20 -3.69 -0.54 11.87
C VAL A 20 -2.51 -0.27 10.92
N GLY A 21 -2.45 0.91 10.31
CA GLY A 21 -1.32 1.33 9.46
C GLY A 21 -1.55 1.14 7.96
N LYS A 22 -2.77 0.92 7.51
CA LYS A 22 -3.17 0.71 6.12
C LYS A 22 -2.55 1.76 5.16
N SER A 23 -2.93 3.02 5.27
CA SER A 23 -2.42 4.11 4.42
C SER A 23 -0.91 4.29 4.53
N SER A 24 -0.35 4.14 5.75
CA SER A 24 1.10 4.26 5.95
C SER A 24 1.89 3.16 5.22
N LEU A 25 1.38 1.93 5.19
CA LEU A 25 2.02 0.84 4.47
C LEU A 25 1.81 0.96 2.97
N ALA A 26 0.64 1.43 2.53
CA ALA A 26 0.40 1.75 1.12
C ALA A 26 1.37 2.82 0.60
N GLU A 27 1.61 3.90 1.38
CA GLU A 27 2.59 4.94 1.05
C GLU A 27 4.02 4.39 0.97
N VAL A 28 4.40 3.56 1.94
CA VAL A 28 5.73 2.92 1.97
C VAL A 28 5.90 1.98 0.78
N LEU A 29 4.92 1.14 0.48
CA LEU A 29 4.96 0.24 -0.67
C LEU A 29 5.07 1.02 -1.99
N ALA A 30 4.22 2.02 -2.18
CA ALA A 30 4.27 2.88 -3.37
C ALA A 30 5.63 3.56 -3.53
N GLY A 31 6.18 4.12 -2.44
CA GLY A 31 7.49 4.77 -2.45
C GLY A 31 8.62 3.81 -2.82
N VAL A 32 8.68 2.63 -2.21
CA VAL A 32 9.74 1.65 -2.50
C VAL A 32 9.60 1.10 -3.93
N LEU A 33 8.40 0.69 -4.33
CA LEU A 33 8.18 0.14 -5.68
C LEU A 33 8.50 1.18 -6.76
N TYR A 34 8.08 2.43 -6.58
CA TYR A 34 8.27 3.46 -7.61
C TYR A 34 9.69 4.02 -7.64
N TYR A 35 10.23 4.43 -6.49
CA TYR A 35 11.50 5.16 -6.44
C TYR A 35 12.73 4.25 -6.40
N GLU A 36 12.62 3.06 -5.80
CA GLU A 36 13.74 2.14 -5.63
C GLU A 36 13.71 0.97 -6.63
N ARG A 37 12.51 0.44 -6.94
CA ARG A 37 12.34 -0.70 -7.85
C ARG A 37 11.98 -0.28 -9.28
N GLY A 38 11.72 1.00 -9.53
CA GLY A 38 11.43 1.51 -10.86
C GLY A 38 10.04 1.17 -11.41
N LEU A 39 9.16 0.52 -10.64
CA LEU A 39 7.84 0.06 -11.09
C LEU A 39 6.91 1.25 -11.35
N PRO A 40 6.39 1.46 -12.57
CA PRO A 40 5.39 2.49 -12.85
C PRO A 40 4.09 2.17 -12.13
N LEU A 41 3.60 3.10 -11.31
CA LEU A 41 2.36 2.92 -10.54
C LEU A 41 1.56 4.22 -10.39
N LEU A 42 0.29 4.02 -10.07
CA LEU A 42 -0.69 5.03 -9.72
C LEU A 42 -1.24 4.73 -8.32
N VAL A 43 -1.51 5.77 -7.53
CA VAL A 43 -2.23 5.64 -6.25
C VAL A 43 -3.58 6.31 -6.36
N VAL A 44 -4.62 5.67 -5.80
CA VAL A 44 -5.96 6.23 -5.64
C VAL A 44 -6.28 6.31 -4.15
N ASP A 45 -6.38 7.52 -3.62
CA ASP A 45 -6.79 7.79 -2.25
C ASP A 45 -8.32 7.79 -2.19
N CYS A 46 -8.89 6.72 -1.63
CA CYS A 46 -10.34 6.51 -1.52
C CYS A 46 -10.89 6.87 -0.13
N ASP A 47 -10.05 7.30 0.82
CA ASP A 47 -10.48 7.70 2.16
C ASP A 47 -10.74 9.21 2.25
N HIS A 48 -11.96 9.65 1.88
CA HIS A 48 -12.34 11.07 1.93
C HIS A 48 -12.24 11.71 3.29
N THR A 49 -12.31 10.94 4.38
CA THR A 49 -12.31 11.47 5.73
C THR A 49 -10.90 11.80 6.19
N GLN A 50 -9.95 10.96 5.82
CA GLN A 50 -8.54 11.10 6.19
C GLN A 50 -7.71 11.76 5.09
N GLU A 51 -7.94 11.39 3.82
CA GLU A 51 -7.19 11.85 2.65
C GLU A 51 -5.67 11.74 2.87
N SER A 52 -5.24 10.59 3.34
CA SER A 52 -3.89 10.40 3.89
C SER A 52 -2.79 10.68 2.88
N PHE A 53 -2.92 10.15 1.66
CA PHE A 53 -1.96 10.38 0.59
C PHE A 53 -1.99 11.82 0.08
N PHE A 54 -3.18 12.35 -0.15
CA PHE A 54 -3.33 13.67 -0.73
C PHE A 54 -2.83 14.75 0.20
N LYS A 55 -3.24 14.72 1.47
CA LYS A 55 -2.79 15.69 2.49
C LYS A 55 -1.28 15.57 2.76
N LEU A 56 -0.73 14.35 2.70
CA LEU A 56 0.71 14.17 2.83
C LEU A 56 1.45 14.83 1.66
N ARG A 57 0.99 14.58 0.41
CA ARG A 57 1.55 15.18 -0.79
C ARG A 57 1.50 16.71 -0.77
N GLU A 58 0.36 17.31 -0.38
CA GLU A 58 0.22 18.76 -0.28
C GLU A 58 1.18 19.34 0.76
N ARG A 59 1.21 18.77 1.97
CA ARG A 59 2.11 19.22 3.02
C ARG A 59 3.58 19.14 2.61
N GLU A 60 3.98 18.07 1.95
CA GLU A 60 5.35 17.92 1.46
C GLU A 60 5.68 18.92 0.36
N ARG A 61 4.73 19.18 -0.55
CA ARG A 61 4.89 20.20 -1.57
C ARG A 61 5.08 21.59 -0.96
N ASP A 62 4.25 21.96 0.01
CA ASP A 62 4.36 23.24 0.69
C ASP A 62 5.72 23.40 1.41
N LEU A 63 6.23 22.32 2.03
CA LEU A 63 7.56 22.30 2.63
C LEU A 63 8.68 22.48 1.59
N ILE A 64 8.59 21.82 0.44
CA ILE A 64 9.56 21.95 -0.65
C ILE A 64 9.53 23.37 -1.20
N GLU A 65 8.36 23.95 -1.45
CA GLU A 65 8.19 25.29 -2.01
C GLU A 65 8.63 26.38 -1.03
N SER A 66 8.54 26.17 0.27
CA SER A 66 8.93 27.14 1.31
C SER A 66 10.43 27.16 1.61
N ASP A 67 11.20 26.16 1.18
CA ASP A 67 12.64 26.04 1.44
C ASP A 67 13.41 25.89 0.12
N ALA A 68 14.08 26.97 -0.31
CA ALA A 68 14.84 27.01 -1.57
C ALA A 68 15.94 25.94 -1.65
N LYS A 69 16.56 25.57 -0.52
CA LYS A 69 17.56 24.51 -0.48
C LYS A 69 16.93 23.15 -0.71
N LEU A 70 15.83 22.87 -0.03
CA LEU A 70 15.08 21.62 -0.19
C LEU A 70 14.52 21.50 -1.62
N GLN A 71 14.02 22.60 -2.18
CA GLN A 71 13.55 22.65 -3.56
C GLN A 71 14.65 22.29 -4.56
N ALA A 72 15.86 22.87 -4.42
CA ALA A 72 17.00 22.56 -5.28
C ALA A 72 17.44 21.08 -5.15
N GLU A 73 17.44 20.54 -3.93
CA GLU A 73 17.77 19.15 -3.66
C GLU A 73 16.75 18.18 -4.26
N MET A 74 15.46 18.48 -4.14
CA MET A 74 14.39 17.65 -4.72
C MET A 74 14.41 17.72 -6.26
N GLN A 75 14.69 18.90 -6.83
CA GLN A 75 14.85 19.03 -8.28
C GLN A 75 16.04 18.20 -8.79
N ALA A 76 17.19 18.24 -8.11
CA ALA A 76 18.35 17.43 -8.46
C ALA A 76 18.00 15.93 -8.38
N TYR A 77 17.32 15.50 -7.31
CA TYR A 77 16.88 14.11 -7.13
C TYR A 77 15.99 13.64 -8.30
N PHE A 78 14.95 14.38 -8.66
CA PHE A 78 14.05 14.00 -9.77
C PHE A 78 14.72 14.08 -11.14
N THR A 79 15.69 14.99 -11.31
CA THR A 79 16.51 15.04 -12.53
C THR A 79 17.36 13.77 -12.67
N GLN A 80 17.99 13.33 -11.57
CA GLN A 80 18.76 12.08 -11.55
C GLN A 80 17.87 10.85 -11.72
N LEU A 81 16.67 10.85 -11.12
CA LEU A 81 15.70 9.77 -11.23
C LEU A 81 15.13 9.65 -12.67
N GLY A 82 15.17 10.72 -13.46
CA GLY A 82 14.67 10.75 -14.84
C GLY A 82 13.14 10.66 -15.00
N LYS A 83 12.40 10.75 -13.90
CA LYS A 83 10.93 10.68 -13.90
C LYS A 83 10.32 11.54 -12.78
N PRO A 84 9.08 12.05 -12.95
CA PRO A 84 8.38 12.79 -11.90
C PRO A 84 7.95 11.86 -10.75
N SER A 85 7.39 12.44 -9.69
CA SER A 85 6.72 11.65 -8.64
C SER A 85 5.53 10.87 -9.20
N TYR A 86 5.21 9.72 -8.56
CA TYR A 86 4.04 8.94 -8.96
C TYR A 86 2.74 9.75 -8.79
N PRO A 87 1.75 9.53 -9.68
CA PRO A 87 0.48 10.23 -9.58
C PRO A 87 -0.35 9.74 -8.39
N ILE A 88 -1.13 10.66 -7.81
CA ILE A 88 -2.11 10.37 -6.77
C ILE A 88 -3.43 10.97 -7.22
N LEU A 89 -4.45 10.13 -7.34
CA LEU A 89 -5.82 10.54 -7.61
C LEU A 89 -6.63 10.51 -6.31
N ARG A 90 -7.69 11.31 -6.26
CA ARG A 90 -8.70 11.28 -5.18
C ARG A 90 -9.99 10.79 -5.77
N SER A 91 -10.63 9.84 -5.12
CA SER A 91 -11.92 9.32 -5.55
C SER A 91 -12.73 8.75 -4.41
N GLN A 92 -14.02 8.69 -4.56
CA GLN A 92 -14.86 7.78 -3.76
C GLN A 92 -14.65 6.35 -4.27
N PRO A 93 -14.80 5.34 -3.40
CA PRO A 93 -14.65 3.94 -3.82
C PRO A 93 -15.52 3.60 -5.03
N GLU A 94 -16.74 4.09 -5.06
CA GLU A 94 -17.74 3.84 -6.10
C GLU A 94 -17.34 4.41 -7.48
N GLU A 95 -16.52 5.46 -7.51
CA GLU A 95 -16.08 6.17 -8.72
C GLU A 95 -14.65 5.84 -9.11
N ALA A 96 -13.90 5.18 -8.24
CA ALA A 96 -12.46 5.00 -8.36
C ALA A 96 -12.04 4.25 -9.63
N LEU A 97 -12.74 3.16 -9.97
CA LEU A 97 -12.43 2.37 -11.16
C LEU A 97 -12.73 3.12 -12.46
N ALA A 98 -13.84 3.87 -12.50
CA ALA A 98 -14.17 4.71 -13.65
C ALA A 98 -13.11 5.82 -13.85
N LEU A 99 -12.68 6.46 -12.75
CA LEU A 99 -11.62 7.46 -12.78
C LEU A 99 -10.30 6.89 -13.30
N VAL A 100 -9.89 5.70 -12.83
CA VAL A 100 -8.68 5.02 -13.29
C VAL A 100 -8.77 4.68 -14.77
N SER A 101 -9.91 4.13 -15.21
CA SER A 101 -10.15 3.78 -16.63
C SER A 101 -10.08 4.99 -17.55
N GLU A 102 -10.48 6.16 -17.07
CA GLU A 102 -10.38 7.41 -17.82
C GLU A 102 -8.97 8.01 -17.80
N TYR A 103 -8.24 7.83 -16.68
CA TYR A 103 -6.93 8.42 -16.46
C TYR A 103 -5.81 7.70 -17.23
N LEU A 104 -5.74 6.38 -17.14
CA LEU A 104 -4.63 5.57 -17.68
C LEU A 104 -4.38 5.81 -19.17
N PRO A 105 -5.39 5.78 -20.07
CA PRO A 105 -5.14 5.98 -21.52
C PRO A 105 -4.58 7.36 -21.86
N LYS A 106 -4.84 8.37 -21.02
CA LYS A 106 -4.40 9.75 -21.25
C LYS A 106 -2.93 9.98 -20.89
N GLN A 107 -2.36 9.13 -20.02
CA GLN A 107 -1.01 9.34 -19.50
C GLN A 107 0.08 8.67 -20.34
N GLY A 108 -0.21 7.51 -20.93
CA GLY A 108 0.76 6.77 -21.77
C GLY A 108 2.04 6.36 -21.03
N ARG A 109 2.00 6.25 -19.70
CA ARG A 109 3.16 5.97 -18.85
C ARG A 109 3.40 4.48 -18.63
N GLY A 110 2.44 3.63 -19.03
CA GLY A 110 2.52 2.18 -18.87
C GLY A 110 2.52 1.74 -17.41
N GLU A 111 1.62 2.36 -16.59
CA GLU A 111 1.43 1.94 -15.20
C GLU A 111 1.11 0.45 -15.13
N GLN A 112 1.86 -0.28 -14.33
CA GLN A 112 1.71 -1.73 -14.13
C GLN A 112 0.91 -2.06 -12.87
N LEU A 113 0.77 -1.09 -11.95
CA LEU A 113 0.13 -1.26 -10.67
C LEU A 113 -0.72 -0.04 -10.33
N VAL A 114 -1.93 -0.26 -9.83
CA VAL A 114 -2.76 0.76 -9.18
C VAL A 114 -3.00 0.37 -7.74
N ILE A 115 -2.57 1.21 -6.81
CA ILE A 115 -2.76 1.02 -5.37
C ILE A 115 -3.98 1.84 -4.93
N PHE A 116 -4.97 1.19 -4.32
CA PHE A 116 -6.15 1.83 -3.75
C PHE A 116 -6.06 1.85 -2.21
N ASP A 117 -6.03 3.04 -1.61
CA ASP A 117 -6.11 3.20 -0.16
C ASP A 117 -7.58 3.32 0.25
N PHE A 118 -8.12 2.27 0.88
CA PHE A 118 -9.53 2.18 1.25
C PHE A 118 -9.85 2.99 2.52
N PRO A 119 -11.11 3.43 2.70
CA PRO A 119 -11.57 4.01 3.96
C PRO A 119 -11.35 3.09 5.17
N GLY A 120 -11.26 3.69 6.35
CA GLY A 120 -10.90 2.99 7.59
C GLY A 120 -11.89 1.94 8.09
N HIS A 121 -13.07 1.82 7.52
CA HIS A 121 -14.12 0.85 7.90
C HIS A 121 -14.76 0.25 6.65
N ALA A 122 -14.13 -0.75 6.09
CA ALA A 122 -14.56 -1.39 4.85
C ALA A 122 -15.70 -2.42 5.04
N SER A 123 -16.78 -2.05 5.76
CA SER A 123 -17.87 -2.97 6.08
C SER A 123 -19.21 -2.69 5.36
N THR A 124 -19.26 -1.65 4.53
CA THR A 124 -20.47 -1.37 3.73
C THR A 124 -20.53 -2.31 2.52
N GLU A 125 -21.74 -2.59 2.02
CA GLU A 125 -21.91 -3.42 0.83
C GLU A 125 -21.13 -2.86 -0.38
N SER A 126 -21.13 -1.55 -0.57
CA SER A 126 -20.37 -0.89 -1.65
C SER A 126 -18.87 -1.14 -1.55
N LEU A 127 -18.31 -1.08 -0.33
CA LEU A 127 -16.89 -1.36 -0.11
C LEU A 127 -16.53 -2.84 -0.25
N LEU A 128 -17.44 -3.74 0.13
CA LEU A 128 -17.27 -5.18 -0.12
C LEU A 128 -17.27 -5.48 -1.63
N ARG A 129 -18.20 -4.89 -2.38
CA ARG A 129 -18.20 -4.98 -3.86
C ARG A 129 -16.93 -4.40 -4.48
N PHE A 130 -16.51 -3.22 -4.03
CA PHE A 130 -15.27 -2.61 -4.49
C PHE A 130 -14.03 -3.46 -4.16
N SER A 131 -14.06 -4.18 -3.03
CA SER A 131 -12.95 -5.07 -2.63
C SER A 131 -12.76 -6.24 -3.61
N VAL A 132 -13.83 -6.84 -4.11
CA VAL A 132 -13.74 -7.97 -5.06
C VAL A 132 -13.41 -7.55 -6.49
N GLU A 133 -13.40 -6.24 -6.77
CA GLU A 133 -12.91 -5.65 -8.02
C GLU A 133 -11.38 -5.45 -8.02
N MET A 134 -10.72 -5.61 -6.87
CA MET A 134 -9.26 -5.65 -6.79
C MET A 134 -8.75 -7.02 -7.23
N ASP A 135 -7.55 -7.06 -7.79
CA ASP A 135 -6.87 -8.34 -8.04
C ASP A 135 -6.33 -8.91 -6.72
N PHE A 136 -5.80 -8.04 -5.86
CA PHE A 136 -5.30 -8.42 -4.54
C PHE A 136 -5.69 -7.41 -3.45
N ILE A 137 -5.85 -7.90 -2.23
CA ILE A 137 -5.97 -7.05 -1.04
C ILE A 137 -4.83 -7.32 -0.07
N LEU A 138 -4.21 -6.25 0.41
CA LEU A 138 -3.24 -6.27 1.50
C LEU A 138 -3.91 -5.69 2.76
N SER A 139 -4.06 -6.51 3.79
CA SER A 139 -4.73 -6.11 5.04
C SER A 139 -3.78 -6.20 6.23
N PRO A 140 -3.29 -5.06 6.75
CA PRO A 140 -2.47 -5.09 7.95
C PRO A 140 -3.28 -5.50 9.18
N ILE A 141 -2.65 -6.37 10.00
CA ILE A 141 -3.20 -6.88 11.26
C ILE A 141 -2.21 -6.66 12.40
N GLU A 142 -2.72 -6.49 13.60
CA GLU A 142 -1.95 -6.38 14.83
C GLU A 142 -2.23 -7.58 15.73
N ALA A 143 -1.30 -7.94 16.61
CA ALA A 143 -1.44 -9.06 17.57
C ALA A 143 -2.38 -8.69 18.74
N ASP A 144 -3.59 -8.28 18.41
CA ASP A 144 -4.69 -7.93 19.32
C ASP A 144 -5.92 -8.78 18.98
N PRO A 145 -6.47 -9.56 19.95
CA PRO A 145 -7.53 -10.53 19.68
C PRO A 145 -8.75 -9.96 18.95
N GLN A 146 -9.18 -8.74 19.31
CA GLN A 146 -10.34 -8.10 18.67
C GLN A 146 -10.04 -7.70 17.23
N SER A 147 -8.84 -7.20 16.97
CA SER A 147 -8.35 -6.88 15.62
C SER A 147 -8.28 -8.12 14.75
N LEU A 148 -7.76 -9.22 15.30
CA LEU A 148 -7.61 -10.49 14.57
C LEU A 148 -8.97 -11.07 14.18
N ALA A 149 -9.95 -11.11 15.12
CA ALA A 149 -11.28 -11.63 14.82
C ALA A 149 -11.99 -10.84 13.70
N SER A 150 -11.91 -9.50 13.74
CA SER A 150 -12.52 -8.65 12.71
C SER A 150 -11.82 -8.77 11.34
N SER A 151 -10.50 -8.85 11.33
CA SER A 151 -9.73 -9.02 10.09
C SER A 151 -9.96 -10.38 9.45
N PHE A 152 -10.05 -11.44 10.27
CA PHE A 152 -10.40 -12.79 9.82
C PHE A 152 -11.78 -12.84 9.17
N ALA A 153 -12.80 -12.29 9.85
CA ALA A 153 -14.16 -12.24 9.33
C ALA A 153 -14.24 -11.49 8.00
N TYR A 154 -13.51 -10.38 7.89
CA TYR A 154 -13.44 -9.60 6.66
C TYR A 154 -12.77 -10.37 5.52
N ALA A 155 -11.59 -10.94 5.75
CA ALA A 155 -10.89 -11.75 4.74
C ALA A 155 -11.73 -12.91 4.23
N ARG A 156 -12.41 -13.62 5.15
CA ARG A 156 -13.34 -14.70 4.80
C ARG A 156 -14.51 -14.19 3.96
N THR A 157 -15.13 -13.06 4.34
CA THR A 157 -16.21 -12.46 3.58
C THR A 157 -15.78 -12.11 2.15
N ILE A 158 -14.62 -11.50 1.97
CA ILE A 158 -14.11 -11.14 0.63
C ILE A 158 -13.84 -12.38 -0.21
N ARG A 159 -13.23 -13.40 0.37
CA ARG A 159 -13.00 -14.67 -0.32
C ARG A 159 -14.33 -15.33 -0.75
N ASP A 160 -15.30 -15.41 0.16
CA ASP A 160 -16.58 -16.06 -0.12
C ASP A 160 -17.38 -15.27 -1.18
N LEU A 161 -17.29 -13.93 -1.18
CA LEU A 161 -17.85 -13.07 -2.22
C LEU A 161 -17.12 -13.28 -3.56
N GLY A 162 -15.78 -13.35 -3.56
CA GLY A 162 -14.98 -13.61 -4.75
C GLY A 162 -15.36 -14.93 -5.43
N LEU A 163 -15.68 -15.97 -4.64
CA LEU A 163 -16.15 -17.25 -5.18
C LEU A 163 -17.60 -17.20 -5.68
N GLY A 164 -18.41 -16.25 -5.19
CA GLY A 164 -19.84 -16.13 -5.49
C GLY A 164 -20.18 -15.22 -6.67
N PHE A 165 -19.28 -14.35 -7.10
CA PHE A 165 -19.49 -13.43 -8.21
C PHE A 165 -18.69 -13.84 -9.45
N GLU A 166 -19.38 -14.04 -10.58
CA GLU A 166 -18.75 -14.40 -11.86
C GLU A 166 -17.75 -13.33 -12.36
N ASP A 167 -17.98 -12.06 -12.01
CA ASP A 167 -17.16 -10.91 -12.42
C ASP A 167 -16.14 -10.50 -11.36
N ALA A 168 -16.00 -11.22 -10.25
CA ALA A 168 -15.01 -10.91 -9.24
C ALA A 168 -13.59 -11.07 -9.80
N ARG A 169 -12.74 -10.10 -9.48
CA ARG A 169 -11.33 -10.12 -9.90
C ARG A 169 -10.39 -10.66 -8.85
N ILE A 170 -10.86 -10.71 -7.59
CA ILE A 170 -10.01 -11.02 -6.45
C ILE A 170 -9.36 -12.39 -6.59
N GLU A 171 -8.04 -12.40 -6.69
CA GLU A 171 -7.22 -13.61 -6.74
C GLU A 171 -6.82 -14.05 -5.34
N ASP A 172 -6.42 -13.09 -4.49
CA ASP A 172 -6.10 -13.40 -3.09
C ASP A 172 -6.25 -12.19 -2.16
N PHE A 173 -6.37 -12.50 -0.86
CA PHE A 173 -6.46 -11.56 0.24
C PHE A 173 -5.37 -11.88 1.26
N PHE A 174 -4.33 -11.04 1.30
CA PHE A 174 -3.19 -11.23 2.16
C PHE A 174 -3.32 -10.50 3.50
N LEU A 175 -3.25 -11.22 4.59
CA LEU A 175 -3.08 -10.67 5.93
C LEU A 175 -1.59 -10.40 6.17
N LEU A 176 -1.26 -9.20 6.66
CA LEU A 176 0.11 -8.76 6.93
C LEU A 176 0.28 -8.38 8.40
N TRP A 177 1.18 -9.05 9.10
CA TRP A 177 1.55 -8.70 10.47
C TRP A 177 2.23 -7.34 10.52
N ASN A 178 1.61 -6.37 11.23
CA ASN A 178 2.11 -5.00 11.37
C ASN A 178 2.28 -4.61 12.84
N LYS A 179 3.21 -3.69 13.09
CA LYS A 179 3.55 -3.16 14.42
C LYS A 179 4.00 -4.24 15.41
N ILE A 180 4.68 -5.26 14.93
CA ILE A 180 5.12 -6.39 15.75
C ILE A 180 6.28 -5.98 16.64
N ASN A 181 6.15 -6.25 17.92
CA ASN A 181 7.23 -6.04 18.87
C ASN A 181 8.19 -7.23 18.85
N ARG A 182 9.46 -6.99 18.47
CA ARG A 182 10.50 -8.04 18.38
C ARG A 182 10.75 -8.80 19.70
N SER A 183 10.46 -8.19 20.83
CA SER A 183 10.64 -8.78 22.15
C SER A 183 9.39 -9.47 22.71
N ALA A 184 8.26 -9.42 22.01
CA ALA A 184 7.03 -10.09 22.42
C ALA A 184 7.05 -11.58 22.03
N SER A 185 6.25 -12.38 22.75
CA SER A 185 6.02 -13.78 22.38
C SER A 185 5.30 -13.86 21.02
N THR A 186 5.70 -14.80 20.17
CA THR A 186 5.06 -15.07 18.87
C THR A 186 3.83 -15.97 18.97
N ALA A 187 3.53 -16.51 20.16
CA ALA A 187 2.49 -17.53 20.33
C ALA A 187 1.12 -17.16 19.74
N VAL A 188 0.70 -15.90 19.88
CA VAL A 188 -0.57 -15.41 19.30
C VAL A 188 -0.49 -15.35 17.78
N GLN A 189 0.66 -14.89 17.24
CA GLN A 189 0.89 -14.80 15.79
C GLN A 189 0.90 -16.21 15.18
N ASP A 190 1.64 -17.14 15.79
CA ASP A 190 1.78 -18.51 15.30
C ASP A 190 0.42 -19.25 15.30
N ALA A 191 -0.34 -19.14 16.41
CA ALA A 191 -1.66 -19.73 16.52
C ALA A 191 -2.65 -19.16 15.51
N PHE A 192 -2.69 -17.81 15.34
CA PHE A 192 -3.56 -17.17 14.38
C PHE A 192 -3.19 -17.51 12.94
N THR A 193 -1.89 -17.50 12.62
CA THR A 193 -1.40 -17.84 11.28
C THR A 193 -1.74 -19.28 10.91
N ALA A 194 -1.57 -20.22 11.83
CA ALA A 194 -1.97 -21.62 11.63
C ALA A 194 -3.47 -21.73 11.37
N TYR A 195 -4.28 -21.11 12.23
CA TYR A 195 -5.75 -21.11 12.08
C TYR A 195 -6.22 -20.46 10.77
N ALA A 196 -5.64 -19.32 10.40
CA ALA A 196 -5.98 -18.64 9.14
C ALA A 196 -5.68 -19.52 7.92
N LYS A 197 -4.51 -20.21 7.93
CA LYS A 197 -4.12 -21.15 6.86
C LYS A 197 -5.04 -22.37 6.79
N GLU A 198 -5.47 -22.92 7.94
CA GLU A 198 -6.44 -24.03 8.00
C GLU A 198 -7.80 -23.62 7.38
N GLU A 199 -8.20 -22.38 7.58
CA GLU A 199 -9.42 -21.79 7.00
C GLU A 199 -9.24 -21.32 5.55
N GLY A 200 -8.08 -21.53 4.94
CA GLY A 200 -7.79 -21.17 3.54
C GLY A 200 -7.58 -19.67 3.32
N LEU A 201 -7.11 -18.95 4.33
CA LEU A 201 -6.71 -17.54 4.21
C LEU A 201 -5.20 -17.40 4.11
N SER A 202 -4.76 -16.46 3.29
CA SER A 202 -3.35 -16.18 3.06
C SER A 202 -2.80 -15.19 4.09
N VAL A 203 -1.72 -15.56 4.76
CA VAL A 203 -0.96 -14.70 5.66
C VAL A 203 0.45 -14.59 5.11
N LEU A 204 0.94 -13.36 4.92
CA LEU A 204 2.32 -13.14 4.48
C LEU A 204 3.31 -13.63 5.55
N ASP A 205 4.41 -14.20 5.11
CA ASP A 205 5.46 -14.69 6.00
C ASP A 205 6.30 -13.54 6.56
N SER A 206 6.42 -12.44 5.84
CA SER A 206 7.04 -11.20 6.30
C SER A 206 6.18 -10.47 7.33
N GLN A 207 6.82 -9.67 8.16
CA GLN A 207 6.16 -8.86 9.19
C GLN A 207 6.83 -7.50 9.34
N ILE A 208 6.02 -6.50 9.68
CA ILE A 208 6.48 -5.13 9.90
C ILE A 208 6.63 -4.88 11.40
N TYR A 209 7.83 -4.49 11.80
CA TYR A 209 8.15 -4.28 13.19
C TYR A 209 7.74 -2.89 13.69
N HIS A 210 7.37 -2.84 14.98
CA HIS A 210 7.07 -1.58 15.65
C HIS A 210 8.36 -0.77 15.91
N SER A 211 8.27 0.55 15.69
CA SER A 211 9.32 1.51 16.08
C SER A 211 8.74 2.71 16.77
N ALA A 212 9.11 2.91 18.04
CA ALA A 212 8.71 4.09 18.82
C ALA A 212 9.27 5.40 18.21
N LYS A 213 10.40 5.35 17.51
CA LYS A 213 10.98 6.48 16.78
C LYS A 213 10.07 6.91 15.65
N ILE A 214 9.64 5.97 14.81
CA ILE A 214 8.71 6.22 13.69
C ILE A 214 7.36 6.69 14.18
N ALA A 215 6.82 6.09 15.24
CA ALA A 215 5.58 6.55 15.86
C ALA A 215 5.64 7.99 16.35
N ARG A 216 6.83 8.49 16.73
CA ARG A 216 7.06 9.90 17.06
C ARG A 216 7.17 10.78 15.82
N GLU A 217 7.91 10.35 14.81
CA GLU A 217 8.04 11.07 13.54
C GLU A 217 6.69 11.27 12.83
N LEU A 218 5.81 10.29 12.90
CA LEU A 218 4.44 10.41 12.37
C LEU A 218 3.59 11.50 13.04
N ARG A 219 3.96 11.91 14.26
CA ARG A 219 3.28 12.97 15.04
C ARG A 219 3.91 14.34 14.88
N GLN A 220 5.12 14.42 14.36
CA GLN A 220 5.88 15.66 14.19
C GLN A 220 6.08 15.95 12.72
N ALA A 221 5.83 17.19 12.31
CA ALA A 221 6.21 17.67 10.98
C ALA A 221 7.75 17.71 10.91
N GLY A 222 8.34 16.62 10.37
CA GLY A 222 9.79 16.50 10.20
C GLY A 222 10.25 16.87 8.82
N SER A 223 11.55 16.86 8.58
CA SER A 223 12.14 16.99 7.25
C SER A 223 11.74 15.80 6.36
N ILE A 224 11.37 16.06 5.10
CA ILE A 224 11.05 15.03 4.10
C ILE A 224 12.13 13.93 4.03
N LYS A 225 13.40 14.31 4.15
CA LYS A 225 14.55 13.40 4.04
C LYS A 225 14.71 12.42 5.21
N THR A 226 14.10 12.71 6.35
CA THR A 226 14.20 11.88 7.56
C THR A 226 12.88 11.18 7.87
N CYS A 227 11.82 11.43 7.11
CA CYS A 227 10.52 10.83 7.32
C CYS A 227 10.48 9.35 6.87
N PHE A 228 9.78 8.55 7.67
CA PHE A 228 9.40 7.19 7.28
C PHE A 228 8.34 7.20 6.17
N ARG A 229 7.43 8.16 6.20
CA ARG A 229 6.36 8.35 5.23
C ARG A 229 6.68 9.55 4.34
N SER A 230 6.69 9.33 3.05
CA SER A 230 6.77 10.38 2.03
C SER A 230 6.10 9.93 0.76
N THR A 231 5.51 10.87 0.05
CA THR A 231 4.97 10.63 -1.30
C THR A 231 5.99 11.00 -2.40
N TYR A 232 7.11 11.58 -2.03
CA TYR A 232 8.19 11.99 -2.95
C TYR A 232 9.46 11.14 -2.84
N LEU A 233 9.61 10.38 -1.75
CA LEU A 233 10.80 9.56 -1.47
C LEU A 233 10.40 8.21 -0.89
N ALA A 234 11.21 7.18 -1.16
CA ALA A 234 11.15 5.95 -0.38
C ALA A 234 11.72 6.16 1.04
N PRO A 235 11.29 5.37 2.03
CA PRO A 235 11.94 5.36 3.35
C PRO A 235 13.43 5.04 3.22
N SER A 236 14.25 5.66 4.07
CA SER A 236 15.70 5.41 4.03
C SER A 236 16.02 3.92 4.23
N PRO A 237 17.13 3.41 3.66
CA PRO A 237 17.55 2.00 3.82
C PRO A 237 17.63 1.56 5.28
N MET A 238 18.07 2.44 6.19
CA MET A 238 18.12 2.17 7.62
C MET A 238 16.75 1.85 8.21
N TYR A 239 15.70 2.58 7.83
CA TYR A 239 14.33 2.31 8.29
C TYR A 239 13.77 1.05 7.63
N ARG A 240 13.99 0.86 6.33
CA ARG A 240 13.53 -0.32 5.62
C ARG A 240 14.06 -1.61 6.24
N THR A 241 15.37 -1.66 6.50
CA THR A 241 16.00 -2.81 7.16
C THR A 241 15.52 -2.99 8.59
N ALA A 242 15.47 -1.91 9.38
CA ALA A 242 15.05 -1.98 10.79
C ALA A 242 13.62 -2.46 10.98
N LEU A 243 12.74 -2.22 10.02
CA LEU A 243 11.32 -2.56 10.10
C LEU A 243 10.93 -3.81 9.31
N GLY A 244 11.84 -4.40 8.54
CA GLY A 244 11.53 -5.54 7.68
C GLY A 244 10.81 -5.16 6.37
N ILE A 245 10.87 -3.87 5.97
CA ILE A 245 10.17 -3.36 4.79
C ILE A 245 10.68 -4.00 3.50
N ASP A 246 12.01 -4.14 3.33
CA ASP A 246 12.55 -4.70 2.09
C ASP A 246 12.11 -6.15 1.91
N VAL A 247 12.13 -6.97 2.99
CA VAL A 247 11.66 -8.36 2.95
C VAL A 247 10.17 -8.43 2.60
N TRP A 248 9.36 -7.55 3.19
CA TRP A 248 7.93 -7.46 2.87
C TRP A 248 7.68 -7.06 1.42
N VAL A 249 8.38 -6.04 0.92
CA VAL A 249 8.22 -5.59 -0.47
C VAL A 249 8.64 -6.67 -1.45
N ASP A 250 9.74 -7.39 -1.19
CA ASP A 250 10.18 -8.51 -2.03
C ASP A 250 9.16 -9.65 -2.04
N GLU A 251 8.55 -9.97 -0.89
CA GLU A 251 7.46 -10.95 -0.83
C GLU A 251 6.21 -10.48 -1.59
N VAL A 252 5.84 -9.20 -1.47
CA VAL A 252 4.71 -8.62 -2.25
C VAL A 252 4.99 -8.71 -3.75
N ILE A 253 6.21 -8.38 -4.20
CA ILE A 253 6.61 -8.52 -5.62
C ILE A 253 6.41 -9.95 -6.09
N GLU A 254 6.85 -10.94 -5.30
CA GLU A 254 6.69 -12.36 -5.61
C GLU A 254 5.23 -12.79 -5.66
N LYS A 255 4.45 -12.49 -4.60
CA LYS A 255 3.06 -12.92 -4.46
C LYS A 255 2.11 -12.29 -5.48
N LEU A 256 2.38 -11.07 -5.90
CA LEU A 256 1.59 -10.34 -6.89
C LEU A 256 2.15 -10.51 -8.31
N HIS A 257 3.20 -11.30 -8.48
CA HIS A 257 3.87 -11.53 -9.77
C HIS A 257 4.26 -10.24 -10.50
N LEU A 258 4.71 -9.22 -9.76
CA LEU A 258 5.09 -7.94 -10.33
C LEU A 258 6.38 -8.06 -11.14
N VAL A 259 6.36 -7.55 -12.35
CA VAL A 259 7.54 -7.52 -13.22
C VAL A 259 8.30 -6.23 -12.96
N ILE A 260 9.41 -6.33 -12.25
CA ILE A 260 10.26 -5.17 -11.98
C ILE A 260 11.08 -4.86 -13.24
N PRO A 261 11.05 -3.61 -13.73
CA PRO A 261 11.89 -3.21 -14.86
C PRO A 261 13.36 -3.45 -14.52
N HIS A 262 14.09 -4.13 -15.40
CA HIS A 262 15.54 -4.18 -15.26
C HIS A 262 16.07 -2.77 -15.45
N SER A 263 16.85 -2.28 -14.49
CA SER A 263 17.70 -1.13 -14.73
C SER A 263 18.75 -1.59 -15.76
N ASP A 264 18.59 -1.15 -17.01
CA ASP A 264 19.69 -1.23 -17.95
C ASP A 264 20.87 -0.46 -17.33
N GLU A 265 21.95 -1.20 -17.00
CA GLU A 265 23.22 -0.66 -16.52
C GLU A 265 23.89 0.27 -17.56
#